data_faad4acadce38ea972a72e5a22e0e613
#
_entry.id   faad4acadce38ea972a72e5a22e0e613
#
_cell.length_a   1.000
_cell.length_b   1.000
_cell.length_c   1.000
_cell.angle_alpha   90.00
_cell.angle_beta   90.00
_cell.angle_gamma   90.00
#
_symmetry.space_group_name_H-M   'P 1'
#
loop_
_entity.id
_entity.type
_entity.pdbx_description
1 polymer ?
#
loop_
_entity_poly.entity_id
_entity_poly.type
_entity_poly.pdbx_seq_one_letter_code
_entity_poly.pdbx_strand_id
1 'polypeptide(L)'
;MVNVSVIIVNYKTPELILDCLYTIYEQTKVVSFEVIIVDNDSQDNSQFIIQNQYPDVQWIQMNYNSGFARANNAGIKAAAGEYVLLLNSDTLMLENALDKIVSYVSQDNSVVAASVQLLYADYTAQNAGNYFVYGGVNVLLTLPVLNYVVKGIGKLLKLRKPSIKASDVINNVDWISGAFMLVRKSVLDKTGMLDEDFFLFSEEIEWCRRLKNAGKISVYTDLRVIHLEGGTTKNTSAGDEQNYYEYWTVKGRQLMLSNLLRIRKQYSIISMFLVYTFYVIEIPVLLFAAIFSAKYNLKKVVNYFHNILRVTMFIPKIISNKPYFYKVM
;
A
#
# COMPACT_ATOMS: atom_id res chain seq x y z
N MET A 1 -25.46 3.20 16.05
CA MET A 1 -24.68 2.20 15.28
C MET A 1 -23.41 2.86 14.80
N VAL A 2 -22.26 2.18 14.85
CA VAL A 2 -21.00 2.69 14.33
C VAL A 2 -21.05 2.69 12.81
N ASN A 3 -20.72 3.82 12.17
CA ASN A 3 -20.69 3.90 10.72
C ASN A 3 -19.33 3.40 10.17
N VAL A 4 -18.21 3.80 10.80
CA VAL A 4 -16.87 3.49 10.32
C VAL A 4 -16.00 2.91 11.44
N SER A 5 -15.33 1.79 11.16
CA SER A 5 -14.21 1.31 11.97
C SER A 5 -12.91 1.74 11.32
N VAL A 6 -12.21 2.68 11.95
CA VAL A 6 -10.88 3.15 11.52
C VAL A 6 -9.83 2.21 12.07
N ILE A 7 -9.11 1.53 11.19
CA ILE A 7 -8.08 0.54 11.55
C ILE A 7 -6.71 1.13 11.24
N ILE A 8 -5.88 1.25 12.29
CA ILE A 8 -4.52 1.78 12.19
C ILE A 8 -3.53 0.73 12.68
N VAL A 9 -2.57 0.36 11.84
CA VAL A 9 -1.49 -0.56 12.24
C VAL A 9 -0.36 0.25 12.86
N ASN A 10 -0.05 -0.06 14.13
CA ASN A 10 1.13 0.48 14.81
C ASN A 10 2.33 -0.43 14.60
N TYR A 11 3.47 0.15 14.25
CA TYR A 11 4.78 -0.48 14.35
C TYR A 11 5.83 0.56 14.72
N LYS A 12 5.99 0.81 16.03
CA LYS A 12 6.98 1.78 16.60
C LYS A 12 6.73 3.22 16.14
N THR A 13 5.47 3.65 16.04
CA THR A 13 5.08 4.98 15.56
C THR A 13 4.03 5.67 16.45
N PRO A 14 4.14 5.64 17.79
CA PRO A 14 3.08 6.17 18.65
C PRO A 14 2.83 7.67 18.44
N GLU A 15 3.86 8.48 18.22
CA GLU A 15 3.73 9.92 18.00
C GLU A 15 2.93 10.23 16.72
N LEU A 16 3.21 9.52 15.62
CA LEU A 16 2.46 9.69 14.36
C LEU A 16 0.99 9.27 14.53
N ILE A 17 0.74 8.22 15.32
CA ILE A 17 -0.64 7.82 15.64
C ILE A 17 -1.35 8.89 16.46
N LEU A 18 -0.69 9.54 17.42
CA LEU A 18 -1.29 10.64 18.18
C LEU A 18 -1.69 11.80 17.25
N ASP A 19 -0.84 12.20 16.32
CA ASP A 19 -1.13 13.24 15.34
C ASP A 19 -2.28 12.81 14.41
N CYS A 20 -2.26 11.56 13.94
CA CYS A 20 -3.33 10.98 13.13
C CYS A 20 -4.67 11.02 13.88
N LEU A 21 -4.72 10.51 15.11
CA LEU A 21 -5.90 10.50 15.96
C LEU A 21 -6.41 11.92 16.21
N TYR A 22 -5.54 12.85 16.58
CA TYR A 22 -5.91 14.24 16.77
C TYR A 22 -6.70 14.77 15.56
N THR A 23 -6.19 14.56 14.35
CA THR A 23 -6.88 15.03 13.14
C THR A 23 -8.18 14.28 12.84
N ILE A 24 -8.26 12.97 13.14
CA ILE A 24 -9.51 12.20 12.99
C ILE A 24 -10.59 12.79 13.88
N TYR A 25 -10.32 12.97 15.19
CA TYR A 25 -11.31 13.50 16.15
C TYR A 25 -11.68 14.97 15.86
N GLU A 26 -10.70 15.78 15.41
CA GLU A 26 -10.96 17.18 15.05
C GLU A 26 -11.74 17.34 13.75
N GLN A 27 -11.52 16.48 12.76
CA GLN A 27 -12.07 16.63 11.41
C GLN A 27 -13.29 15.73 11.15
N THR A 28 -13.74 14.89 12.10
CA THR A 28 -14.92 14.04 11.93
C THR A 28 -16.01 14.49 12.89
N LYS A 29 -17.10 15.07 12.37
CA LYS A 29 -18.14 15.71 13.18
C LYS A 29 -19.52 15.07 13.01
N VAL A 30 -19.77 14.33 11.94
CA VAL A 30 -21.09 13.81 11.59
C VAL A 30 -21.13 12.28 11.67
N VAL A 31 -20.11 11.64 11.13
CA VAL A 31 -20.02 10.18 11.06
C VAL A 31 -19.62 9.61 12.43
N SER A 32 -20.39 8.64 12.92
CA SER A 32 -19.99 7.88 14.11
C SER A 32 -18.89 6.88 13.76
N PHE A 33 -17.81 6.87 14.52
CA PHE A 33 -16.68 5.99 14.26
C PHE A 33 -16.13 5.36 15.54
N GLU A 34 -15.43 4.25 15.37
CA GLU A 34 -14.55 3.67 16.36
C GLU A 34 -13.13 3.62 15.79
N VAL A 35 -12.14 3.58 16.66
CA VAL A 35 -10.74 3.42 16.27
C VAL A 35 -10.21 2.11 16.85
N ILE A 36 -9.60 1.31 15.99
CA ILE A 36 -8.95 0.04 16.33
C ILE A 36 -7.47 0.16 15.95
N ILE A 37 -6.60 0.19 16.96
CA ILE A 37 -5.16 0.14 16.74
C ILE A 37 -4.69 -1.29 16.87
N VAL A 38 -4.00 -1.77 15.84
CA VAL A 38 -3.39 -3.10 15.83
C VAL A 38 -1.89 -2.93 15.96
N ASP A 39 -1.36 -3.22 17.15
CA ASP A 39 0.09 -3.20 17.38
C ASP A 39 0.75 -4.42 16.78
N ASN A 40 1.63 -4.19 15.83
CA ASN A 40 2.29 -5.23 15.06
C ASN A 40 3.63 -5.67 15.68
N ASP A 41 3.61 -5.91 17.01
CA ASP A 41 4.77 -6.32 17.82
C ASP A 41 5.83 -5.20 17.91
N SER A 42 5.40 -4.01 18.33
CA SER A 42 6.29 -2.84 18.50
C SER A 42 7.30 -3.04 19.63
N GLN A 43 6.94 -3.79 20.68
CA GLN A 43 7.77 -4.05 21.87
C GLN A 43 8.25 -2.75 22.54
N ASP A 44 7.35 -1.77 22.63
CA ASP A 44 7.57 -0.47 23.25
C ASP A 44 6.38 -0.05 24.11
N ASN A 45 6.31 1.20 24.53
CA ASN A 45 5.22 1.74 25.35
C ASN A 45 4.10 2.40 24.56
N SER A 46 3.97 2.10 23.27
CA SER A 46 2.96 2.71 22.38
C SER A 46 1.54 2.60 22.93
N GLN A 47 1.14 1.44 23.47
CA GLN A 47 -0.18 1.26 24.06
C GLN A 47 -0.45 2.26 25.18
N PHE A 48 0.47 2.38 26.13
CA PHE A 48 0.33 3.31 27.25
C PHE A 48 0.25 4.75 26.77
N ILE A 49 1.12 5.17 25.84
CA ILE A 49 1.15 6.53 25.30
C ILE A 49 -0.18 6.88 24.65
N ILE A 50 -0.70 5.99 23.80
CA ILE A 50 -1.90 6.25 23.02
C ILE A 50 -3.17 6.18 23.88
N GLN A 51 -3.34 5.12 24.68
CA GLN A 51 -4.55 4.95 25.49
C GLN A 51 -4.66 5.93 26.66
N ASN A 52 -3.54 6.50 27.12
CA ASN A 52 -3.56 7.58 28.11
C ASN A 52 -4.23 8.86 27.56
N GLN A 53 -4.08 9.13 26.26
CA GLN A 53 -4.67 10.31 25.61
C GLN A 53 -6.02 9.99 24.95
N TYR A 54 -6.19 8.78 24.45
CA TYR A 54 -7.39 8.29 23.76
C TYR A 54 -7.85 6.96 24.38
N PRO A 55 -8.51 6.98 25.56
CA PRO A 55 -8.87 5.77 26.31
C PRO A 55 -9.90 4.88 25.61
N ASP A 56 -10.72 5.44 24.72
CA ASP A 56 -11.76 4.72 23.97
C ASP A 56 -11.23 3.95 22.76
N VAL A 57 -9.93 4.09 22.44
CA VAL A 57 -9.31 3.37 21.34
C VAL A 57 -9.20 1.87 21.69
N GLN A 58 -9.72 1.01 20.82
CA GLN A 58 -9.54 -0.42 20.95
C GLN A 58 -8.11 -0.80 20.58
N TRP A 59 -7.47 -1.65 21.40
CA TRP A 59 -6.11 -2.12 21.19
C TRP A 59 -6.08 -3.61 20.91
N ILE A 60 -5.43 -4.00 19.81
CA ILE A 60 -5.17 -5.40 19.48
C ILE A 60 -3.67 -5.60 19.43
N GLN A 61 -3.14 -6.49 20.28
CA GLN A 61 -1.73 -6.82 20.32
C GLN A 61 -1.45 -8.03 19.45
N MET A 62 -0.57 -7.89 18.44
CA MET A 62 0.00 -9.01 17.72
C MET A 62 1.23 -9.55 18.47
N ASN A 63 1.40 -10.89 18.47
CA ASN A 63 2.51 -11.54 19.19
C ASN A 63 3.79 -11.65 18.34
N TYR A 64 3.77 -11.13 17.11
CA TYR A 64 4.91 -11.08 16.20
C TYR A 64 4.61 -10.04 15.11
N ASN A 65 5.66 -9.52 14.46
CA ASN A 65 5.47 -8.65 13.31
C ASN A 65 4.86 -9.45 12.15
N SER A 66 3.54 -9.35 12.04
CA SER A 66 2.68 -10.10 11.14
C SER A 66 2.55 -9.46 9.75
N GLY A 67 3.18 -8.31 9.52
CA GLY A 67 3.06 -7.54 8.30
C GLY A 67 1.74 -6.76 8.20
N PHE A 68 1.55 -6.07 7.10
CA PHE A 68 0.42 -5.15 6.90
C PHE A 68 -0.91 -5.90 6.74
N ALA A 69 -0.93 -6.95 5.90
CA ALA A 69 -2.16 -7.67 5.59
C ALA A 69 -2.80 -8.33 6.82
N ARG A 70 -2.02 -9.10 7.58
CA ARG A 70 -2.53 -9.84 8.76
C ARG A 70 -2.93 -8.89 9.89
N ALA A 71 -2.14 -7.82 10.11
CA ALA A 71 -2.47 -6.83 11.12
C ALA A 71 -3.79 -6.11 10.79
N ASN A 72 -3.98 -5.64 9.55
CA ASN A 72 -5.25 -5.05 9.13
C ASN A 72 -6.40 -6.06 9.23
N ASN A 73 -6.20 -7.32 8.85
CA ASN A 73 -7.24 -8.35 8.98
C ASN A 73 -7.66 -8.58 10.43
N ALA A 74 -6.74 -8.47 11.40
CA ALA A 74 -7.09 -8.54 12.82
C ALA A 74 -8.03 -7.39 13.21
N GLY A 75 -7.75 -6.17 12.74
CA GLY A 75 -8.63 -5.02 12.93
C GLY A 75 -9.98 -5.17 12.21
N ILE A 76 -10.00 -5.64 10.96
CA ILE A 76 -11.22 -5.88 10.19
C ILE A 76 -12.15 -6.88 10.90
N LYS A 77 -11.60 -7.94 11.50
CA LYS A 77 -12.35 -8.96 12.25
C LYS A 77 -13.01 -8.39 13.51
N ALA A 78 -12.41 -7.39 14.15
CA ALA A 78 -12.93 -6.72 15.34
C ALA A 78 -13.91 -5.57 15.01
N ALA A 79 -13.90 -5.08 13.77
CA ALA A 79 -14.66 -3.93 13.32
C ALA A 79 -16.17 -4.11 13.45
N ALA A 80 -16.88 -3.15 14.08
CA ALA A 80 -18.35 -3.13 14.19
C ALA A 80 -19.01 -2.23 13.14
N GLY A 81 -18.26 -1.34 12.48
CA GLY A 81 -18.77 -0.37 11.50
C GLY A 81 -19.33 -0.98 10.23
N GLU A 82 -20.21 -0.24 9.56
CA GLU A 82 -20.70 -0.55 8.21
C GLU A 82 -19.57 -0.50 7.18
N TYR A 83 -18.63 0.42 7.40
CA TYR A 83 -17.42 0.56 6.61
C TYR A 83 -16.18 0.27 7.46
N VAL A 84 -15.16 -0.29 6.84
CA VAL A 84 -13.81 -0.35 7.41
C VAL A 84 -12.91 0.60 6.66
N LEU A 85 -12.19 1.45 7.40
CA LEU A 85 -11.17 2.35 6.87
C LEU A 85 -9.81 1.81 7.27
N LEU A 86 -9.02 1.29 6.32
CA LEU A 86 -7.61 1.09 6.53
C LEU A 86 -6.91 2.43 6.42
N LEU A 87 -6.17 2.80 7.44
CA LEU A 87 -5.52 4.11 7.55
C LEU A 87 -4.09 3.95 8.03
N ASN A 88 -3.13 4.50 7.31
CA ASN A 88 -1.74 4.51 7.77
C ASN A 88 -1.58 5.41 8.99
N SER A 89 -0.67 5.04 9.89
CA SER A 89 -0.36 5.78 11.11
C SER A 89 0.19 7.20 10.88
N ASP A 90 0.70 7.49 9.69
CA ASP A 90 1.30 8.74 9.28
C ASP A 90 0.40 9.57 8.34
N THR A 91 -0.92 9.48 8.55
CA THR A 91 -1.92 10.26 7.80
C THR A 91 -2.55 11.36 8.67
N LEU A 92 -2.87 12.49 8.05
CA LEU A 92 -3.57 13.60 8.70
C LEU A 92 -4.83 13.95 7.91
N MET A 93 -5.99 13.88 8.57
CA MET A 93 -7.28 14.23 7.97
C MET A 93 -7.38 15.73 7.70
N LEU A 94 -7.97 16.12 6.58
CA LEU A 94 -8.25 17.50 6.21
C LEU A 94 -9.75 17.67 5.86
N GLU A 95 -10.27 18.85 6.09
CA GLU A 95 -11.53 19.34 5.52
C GLU A 95 -12.73 18.39 5.70
N ASN A 96 -12.83 17.70 6.82
CA ASN A 96 -13.85 16.69 7.13
C ASN A 96 -13.90 15.54 6.09
N ALA A 97 -12.74 15.07 5.63
CA ALA A 97 -12.64 14.08 4.56
C ALA A 97 -13.41 12.79 4.88
N LEU A 98 -13.40 12.32 6.16
CA LEU A 98 -14.11 11.10 6.54
C LEU A 98 -15.64 11.28 6.46
N ASP A 99 -16.17 12.39 6.94
CA ASP A 99 -17.61 12.68 6.86
C ASP A 99 -18.08 12.73 5.41
N LYS A 100 -17.32 13.42 4.55
CA LYS A 100 -17.64 13.61 3.15
C LYS A 100 -17.56 12.33 2.34
N ILE A 101 -16.49 11.53 2.51
CA ILE A 101 -16.34 10.29 1.73
C ILE A 101 -17.43 9.26 2.09
N VAL A 102 -17.79 9.15 3.37
CA VAL A 102 -18.90 8.29 3.79
C VAL A 102 -20.22 8.77 3.18
N SER A 103 -20.48 10.07 3.18
CA SER A 103 -21.65 10.65 2.51
C SER A 103 -21.68 10.31 1.02
N TYR A 104 -20.55 10.43 0.30
CA TYR A 104 -20.48 10.11 -1.12
C TYR A 104 -20.70 8.62 -1.40
N VAL A 105 -20.03 7.75 -0.65
CA VAL A 105 -20.14 6.29 -0.84
C VAL A 105 -21.53 5.79 -0.46
N SER A 106 -22.20 6.38 0.55
CA SER A 106 -23.56 5.98 0.94
C SER A 106 -24.61 6.28 -0.14
N GLN A 107 -24.38 7.26 -0.99
CA GLN A 107 -25.27 7.62 -2.10
C GLN A 107 -25.11 6.75 -3.35
N ASP A 108 -23.99 6.03 -3.50
CA ASP A 108 -23.76 5.11 -4.64
C ASP A 108 -23.42 3.70 -4.11
N ASN A 109 -24.43 2.84 -4.02
CA ASN A 109 -24.27 1.45 -3.58
C ASN A 109 -23.39 0.61 -4.54
N SER A 110 -23.08 1.09 -5.72
CA SER A 110 -22.15 0.41 -6.63
C SER A 110 -20.69 0.61 -6.25
N VAL A 111 -20.37 1.61 -5.41
CA VAL A 111 -19.01 1.85 -4.88
C VAL A 111 -18.79 0.96 -3.67
N VAL A 112 -17.86 0.02 -3.79
CA VAL A 112 -17.50 -0.95 -2.74
C VAL A 112 -16.23 -0.59 -2.00
N ALA A 113 -15.35 0.20 -2.63
CA ALA A 113 -14.16 0.74 -2.01
C ALA A 113 -13.87 2.15 -2.53
N ALA A 114 -13.33 3.00 -1.67
CA ALA A 114 -13.06 4.40 -2.00
C ALA A 114 -11.79 4.91 -1.33
N SER A 115 -11.16 5.89 -1.96
CA SER A 115 -10.04 6.65 -1.42
C SER A 115 -10.22 8.14 -1.75
N VAL A 116 -9.34 8.95 -1.18
CA VAL A 116 -9.27 10.40 -1.36
C VAL A 116 -7.97 10.76 -2.08
N GLN A 117 -7.80 12.02 -2.48
CA GLN A 117 -6.49 12.51 -2.94
C GLN A 117 -5.51 12.51 -1.77
N LEU A 118 -4.48 11.70 -1.85
CA LEU A 118 -3.36 11.75 -0.92
C LEU A 118 -2.41 12.88 -1.29
N LEU A 119 -1.89 13.56 -0.29
CA LEU A 119 -0.94 14.67 -0.44
C LEU A 119 0.34 14.37 0.34
N TYR A 120 1.47 14.84 -0.15
CA TYR A 120 2.71 14.96 0.63
C TYR A 120 2.59 16.08 1.67
N ALA A 121 3.56 16.17 2.57
CA ALA A 121 3.62 17.24 3.58
C ALA A 121 3.69 18.66 2.97
N ASP A 122 4.19 18.78 1.75
CA ASP A 122 4.24 20.03 0.96
C ASP A 122 2.96 20.29 0.15
N TYR A 123 1.89 19.50 0.40
CA TYR A 123 0.61 19.57 -0.31
C TYR A 123 0.67 19.18 -1.80
N THR A 124 1.76 18.66 -2.29
CA THR A 124 1.80 18.08 -3.65
C THR A 124 1.09 16.73 -3.68
N ALA A 125 0.46 16.40 -4.84
CA ALA A 125 -0.37 15.21 -4.97
C ALA A 125 0.45 13.92 -4.99
N GLN A 126 0.06 12.97 -4.16
CA GLN A 126 0.53 11.58 -4.20
C GLN A 126 -0.38 10.70 -5.06
N ASN A 127 0.13 9.54 -5.44
CA ASN A 127 -0.65 8.54 -6.17
C ASN A 127 -1.63 7.81 -5.21
N ALA A 128 -2.88 8.20 -5.23
CA ALA A 128 -3.93 7.60 -4.40
C ALA A 128 -4.53 6.31 -5.00
N GLY A 129 -4.30 6.05 -6.29
CA GLY A 129 -4.82 4.87 -7.00
C GLY A 129 -4.55 4.96 -8.50
N ASN A 130 -4.80 3.88 -9.23
CA ASN A 130 -4.58 3.84 -10.68
C ASN A 130 -5.31 2.65 -11.31
N TYR A 131 -5.00 2.38 -12.57
CA TYR A 131 -5.57 1.31 -13.38
C TYR A 131 -4.61 0.13 -13.50
N PHE A 132 -5.17 -1.09 -13.67
CA PHE A 132 -4.39 -2.25 -14.02
C PHE A 132 -3.88 -2.15 -15.46
N VAL A 133 -2.65 -2.62 -15.66
CA VAL A 133 -2.10 -2.85 -16.99
C VAL A 133 -2.09 -4.36 -17.23
N TYR A 134 -2.45 -4.77 -18.44
CA TYR A 134 -2.53 -6.17 -18.82
C TYR A 134 -1.27 -6.96 -18.42
N GLY A 135 -1.46 -8.12 -17.84
CA GLY A 135 -0.36 -8.98 -17.37
C GLY A 135 0.47 -8.40 -16.20
N GLY A 136 0.07 -7.25 -15.64
CA GLY A 136 0.77 -6.61 -14.53
C GLY A 136 2.12 -5.99 -14.90
N VAL A 137 2.42 -5.82 -16.19
CA VAL A 137 3.71 -5.31 -16.69
C VAL A 137 4.04 -3.88 -16.28
N ASN A 138 3.07 -3.15 -15.69
CA ASN A 138 3.32 -1.84 -15.08
C ASN A 138 4.40 -1.88 -13.97
N VAL A 139 4.63 -3.05 -13.35
CA VAL A 139 5.74 -3.26 -12.41
C VAL A 139 7.10 -2.98 -13.08
N LEU A 140 7.23 -3.21 -14.37
CA LEU A 140 8.48 -2.92 -15.12
C LEU A 140 8.80 -1.42 -15.17
N LEU A 141 7.79 -0.55 -15.00
CA LEU A 141 7.98 0.90 -14.94
C LEU A 141 8.68 1.37 -13.65
N THR A 142 8.78 0.49 -12.66
CA THR A 142 9.46 0.79 -11.39
C THR A 142 10.91 0.32 -11.35
N LEU A 143 11.37 -0.39 -12.39
CA LEU A 143 12.76 -0.85 -12.49
C LEU A 143 13.75 0.34 -12.53
N PRO A 144 14.93 0.21 -11.93
CA PRO A 144 15.89 1.31 -11.81
C PRO A 144 16.34 1.93 -13.13
N VAL A 145 16.68 1.11 -14.13
CA VAL A 145 17.19 1.57 -15.43
C VAL A 145 16.30 1.13 -16.58
N LEU A 146 15.88 -0.15 -16.63
CA LEU A 146 15.02 -0.65 -17.71
C LEU A 146 13.67 0.08 -17.81
N ASN A 147 13.22 0.78 -16.76
CA ASN A 147 12.02 1.62 -16.86
C ASN A 147 12.12 2.66 -18.00
N TYR A 148 13.31 3.19 -18.28
CA TYR A 148 13.52 4.16 -19.37
C TYR A 148 13.29 3.52 -20.73
N VAL A 149 13.76 2.27 -20.91
CA VAL A 149 13.54 1.48 -22.13
C VAL A 149 12.05 1.14 -22.29
N VAL A 150 11.41 0.66 -21.21
CA VAL A 150 9.96 0.34 -21.20
C VAL A 150 9.12 1.57 -21.52
N LYS A 151 9.45 2.73 -20.95
CA LYS A 151 8.78 4.00 -21.26
C LYS A 151 9.02 4.42 -22.72
N GLY A 152 10.24 4.24 -23.22
CA GLY A 152 10.59 4.54 -24.63
C GLY A 152 9.79 3.69 -25.60
N ILE A 153 9.72 2.37 -25.38
CA ILE A 153 8.88 1.46 -26.17
C ILE A 153 7.41 1.85 -26.11
N GLY A 154 6.91 2.13 -24.89
CA GLY A 154 5.52 2.58 -24.71
C GLY A 154 5.21 3.85 -25.49
N LYS A 155 6.14 4.82 -25.52
CA LYS A 155 6.01 6.05 -26.31
C LYS A 155 6.02 5.77 -27.82
N LEU A 156 6.92 4.90 -28.29
CA LEU A 156 7.01 4.49 -29.70
C LEU A 156 5.72 3.82 -30.16
N LEU A 157 5.16 2.94 -29.33
CA LEU A 157 3.90 2.25 -29.59
C LEU A 157 2.65 3.11 -29.31
N LYS A 158 2.83 4.41 -28.96
CA LYS A 158 1.76 5.36 -28.59
C LYS A 158 0.87 4.85 -27.46
N LEU A 159 1.40 3.98 -26.58
CA LEU A 159 0.67 3.51 -25.41
C LEU A 159 0.58 4.64 -24.37
N ARG A 160 -0.65 4.97 -23.98
CA ARG A 160 -0.86 5.93 -22.90
C ARG A 160 -0.79 5.19 -21.55
N LYS A 161 0.05 5.69 -20.64
CA LYS A 161 0.00 5.25 -19.24
C LYS A 161 -1.36 5.69 -18.67
N PRO A 162 -2.17 4.76 -18.15
CA PRO A 162 -3.39 5.15 -17.45
C PRO A 162 -3.02 6.07 -16.27
N SER A 163 -3.73 7.16 -16.10
CA SER A 163 -3.52 8.10 -15.00
C SER A 163 -4.88 8.64 -14.54
N ILE A 164 -4.98 8.91 -13.27
CA ILE A 164 -6.11 9.65 -12.69
C ILE A 164 -6.06 11.07 -13.25
N LYS A 165 -7.23 11.55 -13.70
CA LYS A 165 -7.37 12.94 -14.15
C LYS A 165 -7.66 13.81 -12.92
N ALA A 166 -6.77 14.73 -12.63
CA ALA A 166 -6.95 15.67 -11.52
C ALA A 166 -8.15 16.63 -11.70
N SER A 167 -8.65 16.77 -12.95
CA SER A 167 -9.84 17.56 -13.25
C SER A 167 -11.17 16.88 -12.90
N ASP A 168 -11.16 15.57 -12.74
CA ASP A 168 -12.39 14.81 -12.48
C ASP A 168 -12.53 14.63 -10.97
N VAL A 169 -13.65 15.06 -10.40
CA VAL A 169 -13.95 14.95 -8.95
C VAL A 169 -13.98 13.48 -8.52
N ILE A 170 -14.47 12.59 -9.37
CA ILE A 170 -14.56 11.15 -9.13
C ILE A 170 -13.84 10.40 -10.23
N ASN A 171 -12.85 9.58 -9.85
CA ASN A 171 -12.15 8.69 -10.76
C ASN A 171 -12.42 7.24 -10.37
N ASN A 172 -13.13 6.48 -11.24
CA ASN A 172 -13.24 5.03 -11.07
C ASN A 172 -11.92 4.39 -11.50
N VAL A 173 -11.30 3.66 -10.58
CA VAL A 173 -9.95 3.09 -10.73
C VAL A 173 -9.97 1.57 -10.57
N ASP A 174 -8.83 0.93 -10.76
CA ASP A 174 -8.70 -0.51 -10.56
C ASP A 174 -8.10 -0.85 -9.19
N TRP A 175 -7.34 0.06 -8.60
CA TRP A 175 -6.77 -0.10 -7.27
C TRP A 175 -6.55 1.26 -6.61
N ILE A 176 -6.55 1.28 -5.29
CA ILE A 176 -6.31 2.43 -4.41
C ILE A 176 -5.20 2.10 -3.40
N SER A 177 -4.56 3.13 -2.87
CA SER A 177 -3.51 3.01 -1.87
C SER A 177 -4.06 2.53 -0.53
N GLY A 178 -3.32 1.65 0.14
CA GLY A 178 -3.60 1.22 1.51
C GLY A 178 -3.43 2.32 2.57
N ALA A 179 -2.87 3.48 2.20
CA ALA A 179 -2.71 4.61 3.13
C ALA A 179 -4.04 5.22 3.58
N PHE A 180 -5.05 5.22 2.69
CA PHE A 180 -6.45 5.56 3.01
C PHE A 180 -7.34 4.69 2.12
N MET A 181 -7.96 3.66 2.69
CA MET A 181 -8.78 2.72 1.94
C MET A 181 -10.08 2.42 2.70
N LEU A 182 -11.16 3.11 2.33
CA LEU A 182 -12.50 2.87 2.85
C LEU A 182 -13.15 1.72 2.07
N VAL A 183 -13.63 0.69 2.76
CA VAL A 183 -14.26 -0.49 2.14
C VAL A 183 -15.60 -0.75 2.81
N ARG A 184 -16.64 -1.01 2.01
CA ARG A 184 -17.94 -1.43 2.50
C ARG A 184 -17.85 -2.84 3.08
N LYS A 185 -18.15 -2.99 4.38
CA LYS A 185 -17.98 -4.28 5.08
C LYS A 185 -18.84 -5.41 4.50
N SER A 186 -20.02 -5.09 3.98
CA SER A 186 -20.95 -6.09 3.39
C SER A 186 -20.41 -6.84 2.17
N VAL A 187 -19.33 -6.36 1.54
CA VAL A 187 -18.73 -7.08 0.39
C VAL A 187 -17.68 -8.09 0.82
N LEU A 188 -17.25 -8.08 2.08
CA LEU A 188 -16.15 -8.91 2.57
C LEU A 188 -16.47 -10.41 2.51
N ASP A 189 -17.72 -10.81 2.70
CA ASP A 189 -18.12 -12.21 2.57
C ASP A 189 -17.87 -12.76 1.17
N LYS A 190 -17.99 -11.88 0.15
CA LYS A 190 -17.79 -12.25 -1.25
C LYS A 190 -16.33 -12.11 -1.69
N THR A 191 -15.64 -11.07 -1.22
CA THR A 191 -14.29 -10.73 -1.69
C THR A 191 -13.19 -11.27 -0.79
N GLY A 192 -13.51 -11.65 0.44
CA GLY A 192 -12.55 -11.88 1.51
C GLY A 192 -11.85 -10.58 1.94
N MET A 193 -10.95 -10.73 2.88
CA MET A 193 -10.07 -9.67 3.39
C MET A 193 -8.74 -9.65 2.62
N LEU A 194 -7.72 -8.90 3.10
CA LEU A 194 -6.38 -8.92 2.52
C LEU A 194 -5.79 -10.34 2.55
N ASP A 195 -5.02 -10.67 1.52
CA ASP A 195 -4.39 -11.98 1.42
C ASP A 195 -3.21 -12.09 2.41
N GLU A 196 -3.32 -13.00 3.37
CA GLU A 196 -2.38 -13.17 4.47
C GLU A 196 -1.04 -13.80 4.06
N ASP A 197 -0.86 -14.18 2.81
CA ASP A 197 0.42 -14.58 2.25
C ASP A 197 1.38 -13.39 2.13
N PHE A 198 0.85 -12.16 1.95
CA PHE A 198 1.67 -10.95 1.86
C PHE A 198 2.13 -10.48 3.25
N PHE A 199 3.42 -10.16 3.34
CA PHE A 199 3.97 -9.48 4.50
C PHE A 199 3.81 -7.96 4.39
N LEU A 200 4.24 -7.38 3.26
CA LEU A 200 4.21 -5.95 3.00
C LEU A 200 4.28 -5.69 1.49
N PHE A 201 3.59 -4.67 1.00
CA PHE A 201 3.47 -4.22 -0.39
C PHE A 201 2.62 -5.13 -1.29
N SER A 202 1.84 -4.53 -2.15
CA SER A 202 0.99 -5.13 -3.18
C SER A 202 -0.23 -5.92 -2.68
N GLU A 203 -0.42 -6.12 -1.38
CA GLU A 203 -1.59 -6.76 -0.77
C GLU A 203 -2.88 -6.00 -1.05
N GLU A 204 -2.84 -4.66 -0.96
CA GLU A 204 -3.95 -3.78 -1.27
C GLU A 204 -4.32 -3.84 -2.76
N ILE A 205 -3.32 -3.93 -3.63
CA ILE A 205 -3.53 -4.03 -5.08
C ILE A 205 -4.16 -5.39 -5.45
N GLU A 206 -3.71 -6.46 -4.77
CA GLU A 206 -4.30 -7.79 -4.91
C GLU A 206 -5.76 -7.77 -4.44
N TRP A 207 -6.02 -7.20 -3.28
CA TRP A 207 -7.36 -7.11 -2.73
C TRP A 207 -8.30 -6.27 -3.61
N CYS A 208 -7.84 -5.14 -4.13
CA CYS A 208 -8.59 -4.32 -5.08
C CYS A 208 -9.04 -5.11 -6.32
N ARG A 209 -8.24 -6.07 -6.79
CA ARG A 209 -8.66 -6.96 -7.88
C ARG A 209 -9.91 -7.77 -7.53
N ARG A 210 -9.99 -8.27 -6.29
CA ARG A 210 -11.15 -9.02 -5.80
C ARG A 210 -12.33 -8.10 -5.51
N LEU A 211 -12.10 -6.94 -4.88
CA LEU A 211 -13.12 -5.93 -4.61
C LEU A 211 -13.79 -5.43 -5.90
N LYS A 212 -13.03 -5.24 -6.97
CA LYS A 212 -13.54 -4.80 -8.27
C LYS A 212 -14.57 -5.77 -8.87
N ASN A 213 -14.52 -7.06 -8.53
CA ASN A 213 -15.53 -8.04 -8.95
C ASN A 213 -16.87 -7.87 -8.19
N ALA A 214 -16.87 -7.13 -7.08
CA ALA A 214 -18.06 -6.84 -6.29
C ALA A 214 -18.68 -5.47 -6.60
N GLY A 215 -17.90 -4.52 -7.17
CA GLY A 215 -18.38 -3.19 -7.50
C GLY A 215 -17.29 -2.24 -7.96
N LYS A 216 -17.59 -0.95 -7.94
CA LYS A 216 -16.65 0.11 -8.34
C LYS A 216 -15.66 0.42 -7.22
N ILE A 217 -14.45 0.79 -7.62
CA ILE A 217 -13.44 1.38 -6.74
C ILE A 217 -13.23 2.83 -7.21
N SER A 218 -13.35 3.80 -6.31
CA SER A 218 -13.35 5.22 -6.68
C SER A 218 -12.33 6.02 -5.88
N VAL A 219 -11.71 7.01 -6.51
CA VAL A 219 -10.91 8.05 -5.84
C VAL A 219 -11.67 9.37 -5.97
N TYR A 220 -11.95 10.01 -4.83
CA TYR A 220 -12.58 11.32 -4.75
C TYR A 220 -11.49 12.38 -4.59
N THR A 221 -11.19 13.11 -5.67
CA THR A 221 -10.03 14.01 -5.73
C THR A 221 -10.29 15.39 -5.13
N ASP A 222 -11.54 15.72 -4.85
CA ASP A 222 -11.95 16.90 -4.09
C ASP A 222 -11.77 16.74 -2.57
N LEU A 223 -11.61 15.50 -2.08
CA LEU A 223 -11.31 15.18 -0.70
C LEU A 223 -9.81 14.93 -0.52
N ARG A 224 -9.22 15.42 0.56
CA ARG A 224 -7.77 15.44 0.74
C ARG A 224 -7.36 14.89 2.10
N VAL A 225 -6.25 14.13 2.10
CA VAL A 225 -5.59 13.63 3.32
C VAL A 225 -4.08 13.75 3.11
N ILE A 226 -3.36 14.27 4.09
CA ILE A 226 -1.89 14.25 4.05
C ILE A 226 -1.43 12.85 4.44
N HIS A 227 -0.46 12.31 3.69
CA HIS A 227 0.25 11.08 4.01
C HIS A 227 1.74 11.37 3.98
N LEU A 228 2.36 11.36 5.17
CA LEU A 228 3.71 11.87 5.37
C LEU A 228 4.81 11.00 4.74
N GLU A 229 4.49 9.80 4.27
CA GLU A 229 5.42 8.80 3.72
C GLU A 229 6.72 8.69 4.51
N GLY A 230 6.72 7.87 5.54
CA GLY A 230 7.98 7.65 6.27
C GLY A 230 7.86 7.34 7.75
N GLY A 231 6.68 7.07 8.28
CA GLY A 231 6.48 6.78 9.69
C GLY A 231 7.43 5.72 10.23
N THR A 232 7.41 4.53 9.68
CA THR A 232 8.31 3.43 10.05
C THR A 232 9.67 3.48 9.36
N THR A 233 9.89 4.40 8.42
CA THR A 233 11.05 4.38 7.51
C THR A 233 12.10 5.42 7.80
N LYS A 234 11.75 6.55 8.42
CA LYS A 234 12.71 7.61 8.77
C LYS A 234 13.73 7.20 9.85
N ASN A 235 13.39 6.23 10.70
CA ASN A 235 14.26 5.78 11.79
C ASN A 235 15.40 4.84 11.36
N THR A 236 15.56 4.51 10.06
CA THR A 236 16.57 3.55 9.60
C THR A 236 17.65 4.10 8.67
N SER A 237 17.57 5.34 8.21
CA SER A 237 18.72 5.99 7.50
C SER A 237 18.52 7.48 7.34
N ALA A 238 19.30 8.27 8.03
CA ALA A 238 19.49 9.68 7.74
C ALA A 238 20.13 9.82 6.35
N GLY A 239 19.44 10.40 5.38
CA GLY A 239 20.13 10.90 4.20
C GLY A 239 19.47 10.88 2.83
N ASP A 240 18.38 10.15 2.55
CA ASP A 240 17.81 10.12 1.18
C ASP A 240 16.28 10.15 1.20
N GLU A 241 15.70 11.34 1.11
CA GLU A 241 14.25 11.61 1.21
C GLU A 241 13.41 11.22 -0.03
N GLN A 242 14.00 10.69 -1.11
CA GLN A 242 13.27 10.51 -2.38
C GLN A 242 13.15 9.08 -2.94
N ASN A 243 13.66 8.04 -2.27
CA ASN A 243 13.73 6.71 -2.89
C ASN A 243 13.14 5.59 -2.03
N TYR A 244 11.85 5.65 -1.75
CA TYR A 244 11.12 4.68 -0.95
C TYR A 244 11.18 3.23 -1.49
N TYR A 245 11.31 3.05 -2.80
CA TYR A 245 11.26 1.76 -3.49
C TYR A 245 12.57 1.36 -4.18
N GLU A 246 13.71 1.68 -3.56
CA GLU A 246 14.99 1.27 -4.15
C GLU A 246 15.20 -0.25 -4.05
N TYR A 247 15.22 -0.91 -5.20
CA TYR A 247 15.33 -2.37 -5.31
C TYR A 247 16.63 -2.98 -4.74
N TRP A 248 17.64 -2.15 -4.41
CA TRP A 248 18.88 -2.59 -3.71
C TRP A 248 18.78 -2.52 -2.18
N THR A 249 17.63 -2.11 -1.63
CA THR A 249 17.37 -2.08 -0.18
C THR A 249 16.67 -3.35 0.29
N VAL A 250 16.61 -3.54 1.61
CA VAL A 250 15.85 -4.64 2.23
C VAL A 250 14.36 -4.52 1.89
N LYS A 251 13.82 -3.30 1.90
CA LYS A 251 12.42 -3.03 1.52
C LYS A 251 12.19 -3.31 0.04
N GLY A 252 13.13 -2.91 -0.82
CA GLY A 252 13.08 -3.21 -2.25
C GLY A 252 13.06 -4.71 -2.53
N ARG A 253 13.78 -5.53 -1.74
CA ARG A 253 13.72 -6.99 -1.81
C ARG A 253 12.32 -7.52 -1.49
N GLN A 254 11.69 -7.02 -0.42
CA GLN A 254 10.31 -7.40 -0.08
C GLN A 254 9.34 -6.97 -1.19
N LEU A 255 9.50 -5.77 -1.74
CA LEU A 255 8.68 -5.29 -2.86
C LEU A 255 8.80 -6.18 -4.09
N MET A 256 10.02 -6.63 -4.47
CA MET A 256 10.22 -7.60 -5.58
C MET A 256 9.43 -8.88 -5.32
N LEU A 257 9.57 -9.46 -4.12
CA LEU A 257 8.90 -10.69 -3.74
C LEU A 257 7.37 -10.54 -3.81
N SER A 258 6.85 -9.49 -3.20
CA SER A 258 5.40 -9.19 -3.17
C SER A 258 4.84 -8.92 -4.57
N ASN A 259 5.58 -8.23 -5.44
CA ASN A 259 5.19 -8.04 -6.84
C ASN A 259 5.08 -9.37 -7.60
N LEU A 260 6.08 -10.27 -7.46
CA LEU A 260 6.04 -11.58 -8.13
C LEU A 260 4.86 -12.42 -7.62
N LEU A 261 4.63 -12.42 -6.30
CA LEU A 261 3.49 -13.09 -5.68
C LEU A 261 2.17 -12.54 -6.23
N ARG A 262 2.00 -11.22 -6.24
CA ARG A 262 0.81 -10.55 -6.78
C ARG A 262 0.58 -10.91 -8.25
N ILE A 263 1.61 -10.81 -9.09
CA ILE A 263 1.50 -11.14 -10.52
C ILE A 263 1.10 -12.60 -10.71
N ARG A 264 1.66 -13.52 -9.92
CA ARG A 264 1.28 -14.95 -9.96
C ARG A 264 -0.18 -15.17 -9.58
N LYS A 265 -0.67 -14.48 -8.53
CA LYS A 265 -2.06 -14.62 -8.04
C LYS A 265 -3.07 -13.93 -8.96
N GLN A 266 -2.74 -12.76 -9.51
CA GLN A 266 -3.67 -11.98 -10.33
C GLN A 266 -3.72 -12.38 -11.81
N TYR A 267 -2.62 -12.90 -12.34
CA TYR A 267 -2.50 -13.18 -13.78
C TYR A 267 -2.10 -14.64 -14.02
N SER A 268 -0.81 -14.90 -14.26
CA SER A 268 -0.32 -16.22 -14.58
C SER A 268 1.12 -16.46 -14.13
N ILE A 269 1.52 -17.72 -14.14
CA ILE A 269 2.92 -18.11 -13.94
C ILE A 269 3.83 -17.54 -15.03
N ILE A 270 3.33 -17.46 -16.27
CA ILE A 270 4.08 -16.89 -17.41
C ILE A 270 4.34 -15.41 -17.19
N SER A 271 3.32 -14.64 -16.77
CA SER A 271 3.48 -13.22 -16.44
C SER A 271 4.47 -13.01 -15.30
N MET A 272 4.43 -13.87 -14.29
CA MET A 272 5.39 -13.83 -13.18
C MET A 272 6.83 -14.07 -13.67
N PHE A 273 7.05 -15.09 -14.50
CA PHE A 273 8.37 -15.35 -15.05
C PHE A 273 8.86 -14.24 -15.98
N LEU A 274 7.96 -13.61 -16.73
CA LEU A 274 8.30 -12.43 -17.53
C LEU A 274 8.87 -11.31 -16.65
N VAL A 275 8.14 -10.93 -15.57
CA VAL A 275 8.61 -9.92 -14.63
C VAL A 275 9.92 -10.32 -13.97
N TYR A 276 10.04 -11.56 -13.52
CA TYR A 276 11.27 -12.08 -12.93
C TYR A 276 12.46 -12.00 -13.89
N THR A 277 12.27 -12.35 -15.17
CA THR A 277 13.31 -12.23 -16.21
C THR A 277 13.80 -10.78 -16.35
N PHE A 278 12.88 -9.80 -16.32
CA PHE A 278 13.28 -8.39 -16.34
C PHE A 278 14.06 -7.98 -15.08
N TYR A 279 13.72 -8.51 -13.90
CA TYR A 279 14.53 -8.29 -12.70
C TYR A 279 15.96 -8.83 -12.87
N VAL A 280 16.13 -9.99 -13.53
CA VAL A 280 17.46 -10.57 -13.79
C VAL A 280 18.22 -9.76 -14.85
N ILE A 281 17.56 -9.36 -15.95
CA ILE A 281 18.17 -8.54 -17.02
C ILE A 281 18.59 -7.15 -16.49
N GLU A 282 17.92 -6.62 -15.50
CA GLU A 282 18.30 -5.35 -14.86
C GLU A 282 19.73 -5.38 -14.27
N ILE A 283 20.26 -6.56 -13.87
CA ILE A 283 21.60 -6.68 -13.27
C ILE A 283 22.72 -6.17 -14.19
N PRO A 284 22.92 -6.74 -15.41
CA PRO A 284 23.95 -6.24 -16.31
C PRO A 284 23.69 -4.80 -16.77
N VAL A 285 22.42 -4.38 -16.85
CA VAL A 285 22.07 -3.00 -17.20
C VAL A 285 22.46 -2.03 -16.09
N LEU A 286 22.21 -2.39 -14.84
CA LEU A 286 22.68 -1.62 -13.68
C LEU A 286 24.20 -1.55 -13.58
N LEU A 287 24.88 -2.68 -13.85
CA LEU A 287 26.34 -2.71 -13.86
C LEU A 287 26.92 -1.77 -14.93
N PHE A 288 26.34 -1.78 -16.13
CA PHE A 288 26.70 -0.83 -17.19
C PHE A 288 26.40 0.60 -16.79
N ALA A 289 25.22 0.90 -16.25
CA ALA A 289 24.85 2.24 -15.80
C ALA A 289 25.76 2.78 -14.68
N ALA A 290 26.29 1.90 -13.82
CA ALA A 290 27.22 2.27 -12.75
C ALA A 290 28.57 2.80 -13.27
N ILE A 291 28.95 2.49 -14.53
CA ILE A 291 30.15 3.05 -15.15
C ILE A 291 29.98 4.55 -15.47
N PHE A 292 28.76 4.96 -15.84
CA PHE A 292 28.48 6.28 -16.36
C PHE A 292 27.74 7.20 -15.40
N SER A 293 27.27 6.68 -14.25
CA SER A 293 26.44 7.46 -13.34
C SER A 293 26.72 7.12 -11.87
N ALA A 294 27.10 8.11 -11.09
CA ALA A 294 27.29 7.98 -9.65
C ALA A 294 26.00 7.57 -8.89
N LYS A 295 24.83 7.74 -9.51
CA LYS A 295 23.53 7.29 -8.96
C LYS A 295 23.51 5.78 -8.75
N TYR A 296 24.19 5.01 -9.63
CA TYR A 296 24.25 3.56 -9.62
C TYR A 296 25.68 3.09 -9.34
N ASN A 297 26.07 3.03 -8.06
CA ASN A 297 27.39 2.56 -7.68
C ASN A 297 27.45 1.03 -7.54
N LEU A 298 28.67 0.46 -7.50
CA LEU A 298 28.87 -0.99 -7.43
C LEU A 298 28.20 -1.60 -6.20
N LYS A 299 28.17 -0.90 -5.05
CA LYS A 299 27.49 -1.38 -3.83
C LYS A 299 25.99 -1.59 -4.08
N LYS A 300 25.32 -0.68 -4.78
CA LYS A 300 23.89 -0.81 -5.14
C LYS A 300 23.68 -2.00 -6.09
N VAL A 301 24.54 -2.19 -7.06
CA VAL A 301 24.48 -3.35 -7.98
C VAL A 301 24.62 -4.67 -7.23
N VAL A 302 25.60 -4.79 -6.35
CA VAL A 302 25.83 -5.99 -5.53
C VAL A 302 24.63 -6.26 -4.63
N ASN A 303 24.09 -5.23 -3.97
CA ASN A 303 22.90 -5.38 -3.14
C ASN A 303 21.67 -5.80 -3.95
N TYR A 304 21.48 -5.23 -5.14
CA TYR A 304 20.41 -5.63 -6.06
C TYR A 304 20.55 -7.11 -6.44
N PHE A 305 21.74 -7.55 -6.83
CA PHE A 305 22.03 -8.94 -7.14
C PHE A 305 21.72 -9.89 -5.96
N HIS A 306 22.18 -9.54 -4.73
CA HIS A 306 21.85 -10.31 -3.55
C HIS A 306 20.33 -10.36 -3.30
N ASN A 307 19.60 -9.28 -3.54
CA ASN A 307 18.15 -9.27 -3.41
C ASN A 307 17.48 -10.22 -4.41
N ILE A 308 17.95 -10.26 -5.66
CA ILE A 308 17.47 -11.23 -6.66
C ILE A 308 17.73 -12.66 -6.19
N LEU A 309 18.95 -12.99 -5.72
CA LEU A 309 19.25 -14.33 -5.21
C LEU A 309 18.29 -14.74 -4.06
N ARG A 310 18.03 -13.83 -3.11
CA ARG A 310 17.11 -14.08 -2.01
C ARG A 310 15.68 -14.29 -2.49
N VAL A 311 15.20 -13.48 -3.42
CA VAL A 311 13.85 -13.61 -4.00
C VAL A 311 13.73 -14.91 -4.80
N THR A 312 14.77 -15.32 -5.53
CA THR A 312 14.80 -16.59 -6.29
C THR A 312 14.50 -17.81 -5.42
N MET A 313 14.94 -17.82 -4.16
CA MET A 313 14.66 -18.90 -3.21
C MET A 313 13.16 -19.11 -2.93
N PHE A 314 12.33 -18.09 -3.17
CA PHE A 314 10.88 -18.17 -3.00
C PHE A 314 10.13 -18.59 -4.28
N ILE A 315 10.79 -18.59 -5.44
CA ILE A 315 10.14 -18.95 -6.73
C ILE A 315 9.41 -20.30 -6.68
N PRO A 316 9.99 -21.40 -6.14
CA PRO A 316 9.28 -22.68 -6.05
C PRO A 316 7.99 -22.59 -5.21
N LYS A 317 8.02 -21.79 -4.14
CA LYS A 317 6.86 -21.59 -3.27
C LYS A 317 5.77 -20.79 -4.00
N ILE A 318 6.14 -19.70 -4.70
CA ILE A 318 5.21 -18.90 -5.50
C ILE A 318 4.59 -19.75 -6.62
N ILE A 319 5.37 -20.62 -7.28
CA ILE A 319 4.88 -21.53 -8.32
C ILE A 319 3.83 -22.48 -7.74
N SER A 320 4.09 -23.06 -6.56
CA SER A 320 3.19 -24.02 -5.92
C SER A 320 1.82 -23.42 -5.57
N ASN A 321 1.76 -22.11 -5.43
CA ASN A 321 0.56 -21.33 -5.08
C ASN A 321 -0.17 -21.82 -3.80
N LYS A 322 0.58 -22.48 -2.91
CA LYS A 322 0.08 -22.89 -1.58
C LYS A 322 0.22 -21.73 -0.61
N PRO A 323 -0.66 -21.62 0.40
CA PRO A 323 -0.55 -20.59 1.43
C PRO A 323 0.84 -20.59 2.07
N TYR A 324 1.47 -19.43 2.12
CA TYR A 324 2.78 -19.25 2.71
C TYR A 324 3.00 -17.77 3.07
N PHE A 325 3.59 -17.51 4.22
CA PHE A 325 3.87 -16.13 4.63
C PHE A 325 5.19 -15.65 4.00
N TYR A 326 5.07 -14.80 2.98
CA TYR A 326 6.19 -14.33 2.17
C TYR A 326 6.89 -13.12 2.80
N LYS A 327 7.68 -13.36 3.84
CA LYS A 327 8.53 -12.39 4.53
C LYS A 327 9.99 -12.65 4.22
N VAL A 328 10.71 -11.64 3.73
CA VAL A 328 12.14 -11.71 3.35
C VAL A 328 12.95 -10.53 3.90
N MET A 329 12.31 -9.70 4.71
CA MET A 329 12.91 -8.59 5.46
C MET A 329 13.48 -9.07 6.77
#